data_5382077aed0d4429bde00535facc4634
#
_entry.id   5382077aed0d4429bde00535facc4634
#
_cell.length_a   1.000
_cell.length_b   1.000
_cell.length_c   1.000
_cell.angle_alpha   90.00
_cell.angle_beta   90.00
_cell.angle_gamma   90.00
#
_symmetry.space_group_name_H-M   'P 1'
#
loop_
_entity.id
_entity.type
_entity.pdbx_description
1 polymer ?
#
loop_
_entity_poly.entity_id
_entity_poly.type
_entity_poly.pdbx_seq_one_letter_code
_entity_poly.pdbx_strand_id
1 'polypeptide(L)'
;PARRDGPFLRRLLRPQHTGGMSNAWQDLRILTGNDWRSVRGDPSCVRLRRGAALSDPGGIPLWKRWQDVALARIAVAHEQIRQSGVFCGESALAIHGVPQWISNPDVEFTSGRAYTASWFPCVDVGDQCVPRVRVRRVTRKHPLRGVGNVRGLPVEDLWTMSVLIAAMRPPLEALVAVSMALRWLSRFDRRDLAGSRAREEEARRILLELVAQGEDAGAYGM
;
A
#
# COMPACT_ATOMS: atom_id res chain seq x y z
N PRO A 1 30.72 -1.20 13.08
CA PRO A 1 30.30 -0.21 14.05
C PRO A 1 28.80 0.03 13.86
N ALA A 2 28.01 -0.50 14.82
CA ALA A 2 26.57 -0.35 14.81
C ALA A 2 26.23 1.13 15.04
N ARG A 3 25.64 1.79 14.05
CA ARG A 3 25.04 3.11 14.25
C ARG A 3 23.83 2.96 15.18
N ARG A 4 23.91 3.64 16.31
CA ARG A 4 22.82 3.74 17.28
C ARG A 4 21.64 4.45 16.62
N ASP A 5 20.54 3.74 16.46
CA ASP A 5 19.24 4.35 16.12
C ASP A 5 18.90 5.36 17.21
N GLY A 6 18.84 6.62 16.86
CA GLY A 6 18.56 7.68 17.81
C GLY A 6 17.17 7.50 18.44
N PRO A 7 16.96 7.94 19.69
CA PRO A 7 15.70 7.78 20.43
C PRO A 7 14.50 8.43 19.73
N PHE A 8 14.75 9.32 18.78
CA PHE A 8 13.73 10.04 18.00
C PHE A 8 12.99 9.13 17.01
N LEU A 9 13.70 8.25 16.27
CA LEU A 9 13.08 7.32 15.32
C LEU A 9 12.21 6.26 16.00
N ARG A 10 12.59 5.80 17.20
CA ARG A 10 11.77 4.84 17.98
C ARG A 10 10.41 5.40 18.40
N ARG A 11 10.29 6.73 18.54
CA ARG A 11 9.03 7.39 18.91
C ARG A 11 8.06 7.51 17.73
N LEU A 12 8.58 7.65 16.50
CA LEU A 12 7.80 7.73 15.26
C LEU A 12 7.31 6.34 14.79
N LEU A 13 8.04 5.28 15.10
CA LEU A 13 7.72 3.91 14.69
C LEU A 13 6.73 3.18 15.61
N ARG A 14 6.20 3.82 16.65
CA ARG A 14 5.11 3.22 17.43
C ARG A 14 3.86 3.14 16.54
N PRO A 15 3.24 1.93 16.40
CA PRO A 15 1.96 1.81 15.71
C PRO A 15 0.95 2.69 16.42
N GLN A 16 0.62 3.81 15.78
CA GLN A 16 -0.40 4.70 16.30
C GLN A 16 -1.75 4.06 15.99
N HIS A 17 -2.46 3.64 17.04
CA HIS A 17 -3.85 3.26 16.92
C HIS A 17 -4.64 4.43 16.34
N THR A 18 -4.96 4.34 15.07
CA THR A 18 -5.80 5.32 14.37
C THR A 18 -7.24 5.12 14.78
N GLY A 19 -7.66 5.88 15.75
CA GLY A 19 -9.09 6.04 16.01
C GLY A 19 -9.74 6.75 14.80
N GLY A 20 -10.80 6.17 14.27
CA GLY A 20 -11.79 6.91 13.50
C GLY A 20 -11.73 6.87 11.98
N MET A 21 -10.83 6.15 11.33
CA MET A 21 -10.88 5.95 9.88
C MET A 21 -11.43 4.56 9.54
N SER A 22 -12.46 4.56 8.70
CA SER A 22 -13.10 3.35 8.14
C SER A 22 -12.03 2.37 7.68
N ASN A 23 -11.97 1.25 8.36
CA ASN A 23 -11.03 0.17 8.09
C ASN A 23 -11.44 -0.56 6.80
N ALA A 24 -11.03 -0.06 5.65
CA ALA A 24 -11.33 -0.63 4.33
C ALA A 24 -11.05 -2.15 4.21
N TRP A 25 -10.23 -2.69 5.10
CA TRP A 25 -9.91 -4.11 5.16
C TRP A 25 -10.87 -4.95 6.01
N GLN A 26 -11.59 -4.36 6.96
CA GLN A 26 -12.44 -5.12 7.89
C GLN A 26 -13.60 -5.81 7.17
N ASP A 27 -14.01 -5.23 6.05
CA ASP A 27 -15.15 -5.69 5.27
C ASP A 27 -14.74 -6.57 4.08
N LEU A 28 -13.42 -6.72 3.81
CA LEU A 28 -12.93 -7.53 2.70
C LEU A 28 -12.96 -9.02 3.04
N ARG A 29 -13.93 -9.73 2.48
CA ARG A 29 -14.00 -11.19 2.58
C ARG A 29 -13.34 -11.83 1.35
N ILE A 30 -12.09 -12.27 1.53
CA ILE A 30 -11.35 -13.02 0.50
C ILE A 30 -11.54 -14.51 0.75
N LEU A 31 -11.95 -15.21 -0.28
CA LEU A 31 -12.26 -16.63 -0.26
C LEU A 31 -11.13 -17.40 -0.97
N THR A 32 -10.49 -18.31 -0.26
CA THR A 32 -9.39 -19.14 -0.79
C THR A 32 -9.62 -20.62 -0.45
N GLY A 33 -8.85 -21.51 -1.07
CA GLY A 33 -8.89 -22.94 -0.75
C GLY A 33 -10.26 -23.59 -0.94
N ASN A 34 -10.83 -24.16 0.12
CA ASN A 34 -12.13 -24.82 0.09
C ASN A 34 -13.28 -23.83 -0.08
N ASP A 35 -13.18 -22.65 0.55
CA ASP A 35 -14.21 -21.61 0.44
C ASP A 35 -14.36 -21.12 -1.00
N TRP A 36 -13.24 -21.00 -1.74
CA TRP A 36 -13.26 -20.72 -3.17
C TRP A 36 -14.04 -21.77 -3.98
N ARG A 37 -13.90 -23.05 -3.62
CA ARG A 37 -14.58 -24.13 -4.36
C ARG A 37 -16.09 -24.06 -4.20
N SER A 38 -16.56 -23.67 -3.01
CA SER A 38 -17.99 -23.57 -2.71
C SER A 38 -18.69 -22.41 -3.42
N VAL A 39 -17.94 -21.34 -3.77
CA VAL A 39 -18.48 -20.13 -4.43
C VAL A 39 -18.13 -20.02 -5.91
N ARG A 40 -17.58 -21.08 -6.50
CA ARG A 40 -17.23 -21.09 -7.91
C ARG A 40 -18.49 -20.97 -8.78
N GLY A 41 -18.63 -19.82 -9.46
CA GLY A 41 -19.81 -19.49 -10.28
C GLY A 41 -20.86 -18.68 -9.54
N ASP A 42 -20.65 -18.32 -8.29
CA ASP A 42 -21.50 -17.40 -7.56
C ASP A 42 -21.33 -15.97 -8.11
N PRO A 43 -22.40 -15.35 -8.63
CA PRO A 43 -22.35 -13.99 -9.19
C PRO A 43 -22.07 -12.91 -8.13
N SER A 44 -22.25 -13.20 -6.84
CA SER A 44 -21.88 -12.32 -5.73
C SER A 44 -20.40 -12.35 -5.40
N CYS A 45 -19.60 -13.10 -6.17
CA CYS A 45 -18.17 -13.24 -5.95
C CYS A 45 -17.36 -12.83 -7.18
N VAL A 46 -16.46 -11.90 -6.99
CA VAL A 46 -15.51 -11.45 -8.01
C VAL A 46 -14.30 -12.39 -8.03
N ARG A 47 -14.11 -13.12 -9.10
CA ARG A 47 -12.98 -14.04 -9.26
C ARG A 47 -11.69 -13.26 -9.50
N LEU A 48 -10.78 -13.25 -8.52
CA LEU A 48 -9.48 -12.59 -8.64
C LEU A 48 -8.49 -13.42 -9.47
N ARG A 49 -8.53 -14.74 -9.32
CA ARG A 49 -7.68 -15.72 -10.02
C ARG A 49 -8.15 -17.14 -9.70
N ARG A 50 -7.46 -18.15 -10.26
CA ARG A 50 -7.72 -19.56 -9.88
C ARG A 50 -7.43 -19.74 -8.39
N GLY A 51 -8.41 -20.18 -7.63
CA GLY A 51 -8.30 -20.46 -6.20
C GLY A 51 -8.50 -19.26 -5.28
N ALA A 52 -8.90 -18.09 -5.80
CA ALA A 52 -9.20 -16.93 -4.98
C ALA A 52 -10.32 -16.06 -5.56
N ALA A 53 -11.24 -15.64 -4.71
CA ALA A 53 -12.31 -14.70 -5.03
C ALA A 53 -12.47 -13.66 -3.92
N LEU A 54 -13.07 -12.53 -4.28
CA LEU A 54 -13.54 -11.50 -3.36
C LEU A 54 -15.05 -11.58 -3.30
N SER A 55 -15.62 -11.67 -2.10
CA SER A 55 -17.06 -11.53 -1.91
C SER A 55 -17.48 -10.10 -2.19
N ASP A 56 -18.41 -9.92 -3.13
CA ASP A 56 -18.97 -8.62 -3.49
C ASP A 56 -20.45 -8.58 -3.07
N PRO A 57 -20.76 -8.03 -1.89
CA PRO A 57 -22.14 -8.01 -1.39
C PRO A 57 -23.07 -7.12 -2.23
N GLY A 58 -22.56 -6.42 -3.22
CA GLY A 58 -23.32 -5.45 -4.00
C GLY A 58 -23.56 -4.13 -3.25
N GLY A 59 -24.20 -3.18 -3.92
CA GLY A 59 -24.62 -1.92 -3.28
C GLY A 59 -23.52 -0.92 -2.94
N ILE A 60 -22.24 -1.26 -3.15
CA ILE A 60 -21.13 -0.35 -2.91
C ILE A 60 -20.76 0.42 -4.19
N PRO A 61 -20.30 1.68 -4.09
CA PRO A 61 -19.89 2.47 -5.24
C PRO A 61 -18.76 1.79 -6.04
N LEU A 62 -18.76 1.96 -7.35
CA LEU A 62 -17.82 1.32 -8.26
C LEU A 62 -16.35 1.61 -7.92
N TRP A 63 -16.02 2.87 -7.60
CA TRP A 63 -14.66 3.23 -7.19
C TRP A 63 -14.19 2.47 -5.94
N LYS A 64 -15.10 2.20 -5.02
CA LYS A 64 -14.80 1.42 -3.81
C LYS A 64 -14.55 -0.04 -4.16
N ARG A 65 -15.34 -0.62 -5.08
CA ARG A 65 -15.11 -1.99 -5.58
C ARG A 65 -13.74 -2.14 -6.24
N TRP A 66 -13.31 -1.13 -7.01
CA TRP A 66 -11.96 -1.12 -7.59
C TRP A 66 -10.87 -1.15 -6.53
N GLN A 67 -11.02 -0.34 -5.48
CA GLN A 67 -10.10 -0.36 -4.34
C GLN A 67 -10.10 -1.73 -3.65
N ASP A 68 -11.26 -2.32 -3.44
CA ASP A 68 -11.41 -3.62 -2.79
C ASP A 68 -10.75 -4.73 -3.63
N VAL A 69 -10.89 -4.69 -4.95
CA VAL A 69 -10.18 -5.60 -5.86
C VAL A 69 -8.66 -5.41 -5.77
N ALA A 70 -8.18 -4.17 -5.75
CA ALA A 70 -6.74 -3.90 -5.63
C ALA A 70 -6.17 -4.44 -4.31
N LEU A 71 -6.85 -4.19 -3.20
CA LEU A 71 -6.48 -4.69 -1.87
C LEU A 71 -6.56 -6.22 -1.79
N ALA A 72 -7.60 -6.82 -2.35
CA ALA A 72 -7.74 -8.27 -2.39
C ALA A 72 -6.63 -8.94 -3.21
N ARG A 73 -6.22 -8.32 -4.33
CA ARG A 73 -5.06 -8.78 -5.13
C ARG A 73 -3.77 -8.75 -4.33
N ILE A 74 -3.53 -7.70 -3.52
CA ILE A 74 -2.37 -7.61 -2.62
C ILE A 74 -2.38 -8.74 -1.60
N ALA A 75 -3.51 -8.98 -0.95
CA ALA A 75 -3.64 -10.05 0.05
C ALA A 75 -3.43 -11.45 -0.57
N VAL A 76 -4.01 -11.70 -1.74
CA VAL A 76 -3.79 -12.96 -2.48
C VAL A 76 -2.35 -13.11 -2.96
N ALA A 77 -1.67 -12.00 -3.34
CA ALA A 77 -0.26 -12.03 -3.68
C ALA A 77 0.60 -12.39 -2.46
N HIS A 78 0.26 -11.90 -1.27
CA HIS A 78 0.96 -12.23 -0.03
C HIS A 78 1.05 -13.74 0.21
N GLU A 79 -0.06 -14.45 0.03
CA GLU A 79 -0.09 -15.90 0.13
C GLU A 79 0.84 -16.58 -0.90
N GLN A 80 0.93 -16.02 -2.12
CA GLN A 80 1.76 -16.58 -3.19
C GLN A 80 3.25 -16.41 -2.95
N ILE A 81 3.66 -15.23 -2.45
CA ILE A 81 5.07 -14.96 -2.14
C ILE A 81 5.51 -15.65 -0.83
N ARG A 82 4.65 -16.53 -0.28
CA ARG A 82 4.90 -17.29 0.94
C ARG A 82 5.37 -16.43 2.10
N GLN A 83 4.74 -15.27 2.25
CA GLN A 83 4.99 -14.32 3.33
C GLN A 83 6.44 -13.79 3.40
N SER A 84 7.22 -13.96 2.32
CA SER A 84 8.63 -13.56 2.29
C SER A 84 8.89 -12.18 1.71
N GLY A 85 7.83 -11.47 1.29
CA GLY A 85 7.91 -10.14 0.67
C GLY A 85 7.39 -9.04 1.57
N VAL A 86 7.96 -7.85 1.42
CA VAL A 86 7.49 -6.61 2.04
C VAL A 86 6.87 -5.75 0.95
N PHE A 87 5.60 -5.40 1.09
CA PHE A 87 4.90 -4.57 0.11
C PHE A 87 5.45 -3.15 0.08
N CYS A 88 5.56 -2.60 -1.13
CA CYS A 88 6.15 -1.30 -1.40
C CYS A 88 5.36 -0.54 -2.49
N GLY A 89 5.78 0.65 -2.83
CA GLY A 89 5.15 1.46 -3.89
C GLY A 89 3.68 1.73 -3.63
N GLU A 90 2.88 1.71 -4.67
CA GLU A 90 1.43 1.89 -4.56
C GLU A 90 0.75 0.81 -3.72
N SER A 91 1.31 -0.41 -3.67
CA SER A 91 0.79 -1.45 -2.79
C SER A 91 0.91 -1.07 -1.32
N ALA A 92 2.03 -0.43 -0.93
CA ALA A 92 2.18 0.06 0.44
C ALA A 92 1.19 1.21 0.74
N LEU A 93 1.03 2.16 -0.18
CA LEU A 93 0.03 3.23 -0.03
C LEU A 93 -1.38 2.66 0.15
N ALA A 94 -1.76 1.66 -0.68
CA ALA A 94 -3.06 0.99 -0.58
C ALA A 94 -3.24 0.32 0.79
N ILE A 95 -2.23 -0.40 1.27
CA ILE A 95 -2.26 -1.09 2.57
C ILE A 95 -2.42 -0.08 3.71
N HIS A 96 -1.73 1.06 3.64
CA HIS A 96 -1.88 2.14 4.61
C HIS A 96 -3.21 2.91 4.49
N GLY A 97 -4.01 2.64 3.45
CA GLY A 97 -5.28 3.30 3.21
C GLY A 97 -5.15 4.71 2.61
N VAL A 98 -4.00 5.05 2.07
CA VAL A 98 -3.79 6.34 1.38
C VAL A 98 -4.56 6.31 0.06
N PRO A 99 -5.42 7.32 -0.22
CA PRO A 99 -6.06 7.43 -1.52
C PRO A 99 -5.03 7.51 -2.64
N GLN A 100 -5.27 6.78 -3.73
CA GLN A 100 -4.33 6.71 -4.84
C GLN A 100 -4.89 7.36 -6.10
N TRP A 101 -4.00 7.94 -6.91
CA TRP A 101 -4.33 8.40 -8.24
C TRP A 101 -4.62 7.24 -9.19
N ILE A 102 -3.85 6.17 -9.08
CA ILE A 102 -4.03 4.94 -9.87
C ILE A 102 -5.00 4.03 -9.12
N SER A 103 -6.20 3.86 -9.64
CA SER A 103 -7.24 3.06 -8.99
C SER A 103 -6.98 1.55 -8.99
N ASN A 104 -6.07 1.08 -9.85
CA ASN A 104 -5.75 -0.34 -10.01
C ASN A 104 -4.23 -0.51 -10.27
N PRO A 105 -3.37 -0.25 -9.27
CA PRO A 105 -1.93 -0.32 -9.42
C PRO A 105 -1.44 -1.78 -9.54
N ASP A 106 -0.23 -1.95 -10.09
CA ASP A 106 0.52 -3.19 -9.98
C ASP A 106 0.76 -3.57 -8.52
N VAL A 107 0.86 -4.87 -8.25
CA VAL A 107 1.24 -5.35 -6.92
C VAL A 107 2.76 -5.38 -6.82
N GLU A 108 3.32 -4.51 -6.00
CA GLU A 108 4.75 -4.32 -5.82
C GLU A 108 5.21 -4.77 -4.44
N PHE A 109 6.31 -5.52 -4.40
CA PHE A 109 6.94 -5.95 -3.15
C PHE A 109 8.45 -6.11 -3.32
N THR A 110 9.17 -6.02 -2.21
CA THR A 110 10.60 -6.36 -2.13
C THR A 110 10.75 -7.73 -1.49
N SER A 111 11.76 -8.49 -1.91
CA SER A 111 12.08 -9.80 -1.34
C SER A 111 13.53 -10.13 -1.56
N GLY A 112 14.17 -10.78 -0.59
CA GLY A 112 15.51 -11.36 -0.74
C GLY A 112 15.54 -12.59 -1.65
N ARG A 113 14.38 -13.18 -1.99
CA ARG A 113 14.28 -14.35 -2.86
C ARG A 113 13.94 -13.94 -4.29
N ALA A 114 14.40 -14.73 -5.25
CA ALA A 114 13.98 -14.58 -6.63
C ALA A 114 12.46 -14.79 -6.76
N TYR A 115 11.83 -14.00 -7.64
CA TYR A 115 10.40 -14.11 -7.93
C TYR A 115 10.20 -13.92 -9.44
N THR A 116 9.47 -14.85 -10.04
CA THR A 116 9.04 -14.72 -11.42
C THR A 116 7.76 -13.90 -11.46
N ALA A 117 7.78 -12.80 -12.18
CA ALA A 117 6.62 -11.93 -12.30
C ALA A 117 5.39 -12.72 -12.78
N SER A 118 4.28 -12.47 -12.13
CA SER A 118 2.98 -13.07 -12.45
C SER A 118 1.94 -12.00 -12.69
N TRP A 119 0.72 -12.41 -13.09
CA TRP A 119 -0.37 -11.50 -13.41
C TRP A 119 -1.64 -11.91 -12.67
N PHE A 120 -2.36 -10.91 -12.20
CA PHE A 120 -3.79 -11.06 -11.96
C PHE A 120 -4.54 -10.76 -13.24
N PRO A 121 -5.53 -11.58 -13.61
CA PRO A 121 -6.33 -11.34 -14.80
C PRO A 121 -7.20 -10.09 -14.67
N CYS A 122 -7.78 -9.66 -15.77
CA CYS A 122 -8.92 -8.78 -15.79
C CYS A 122 -10.06 -9.37 -14.97
N VAL A 123 -10.80 -8.54 -14.26
CA VAL A 123 -11.91 -8.96 -13.37
C VAL A 123 -13.13 -8.10 -13.66
N ASP A 124 -14.26 -8.73 -13.87
CA ASP A 124 -15.52 -8.02 -14.07
C ASP A 124 -16.10 -7.60 -12.72
N VAL A 125 -16.49 -6.33 -12.63
CA VAL A 125 -17.10 -5.72 -11.47
C VAL A 125 -18.29 -4.90 -11.94
N GLY A 126 -19.48 -5.47 -11.85
CA GLY A 126 -20.67 -4.91 -12.47
C GLY A 126 -20.55 -4.91 -13.99
N ASP A 127 -20.72 -3.75 -14.58
CA ASP A 127 -20.63 -3.50 -16.04
C ASP A 127 -19.21 -3.09 -16.49
N GLN A 128 -18.26 -3.05 -15.60
CA GLN A 128 -16.88 -2.63 -15.87
C GLN A 128 -15.88 -3.75 -15.63
N CYS A 129 -14.81 -3.72 -16.41
CA CYS A 129 -13.68 -4.61 -16.23
C CYS A 129 -12.53 -3.87 -15.53
N VAL A 130 -12.14 -4.36 -14.34
CA VAL A 130 -10.91 -3.92 -13.68
C VAL A 130 -9.72 -4.57 -14.39
N PRO A 131 -8.83 -3.79 -15.02
CA PRO A 131 -7.77 -4.32 -15.85
C PRO A 131 -6.84 -5.30 -15.12
N ARG A 132 -6.15 -6.12 -15.92
CA ARG A 132 -5.08 -6.98 -15.40
C ARG A 132 -3.98 -6.15 -14.75
N VAL A 133 -3.34 -6.70 -13.71
CA VAL A 133 -2.20 -6.07 -13.05
C VAL A 133 -1.05 -7.07 -12.89
N ARG A 134 0.14 -6.55 -12.88
CA ARG A 134 1.35 -7.33 -12.68
C ARG A 134 1.65 -7.49 -11.20
N VAL A 135 2.12 -8.66 -10.81
CA VAL A 135 2.75 -8.90 -9.51
C VAL A 135 4.25 -8.94 -9.74
N ARG A 136 4.97 -8.02 -9.18
CA ARG A 136 6.41 -7.89 -9.45
C ARG A 136 7.25 -7.61 -8.21
N ARG A 137 8.43 -8.20 -8.20
CA ARG A 137 9.45 -7.84 -7.23
C ARG A 137 10.16 -6.57 -7.67
N VAL A 138 10.27 -5.64 -6.75
CA VAL A 138 11.12 -4.45 -6.90
C VAL A 138 12.48 -4.76 -6.26
N THR A 139 13.54 -4.57 -7.02
CA THR A 139 14.91 -4.71 -6.53
C THR A 139 15.40 -3.35 -6.08
N ARG A 140 15.98 -3.26 -4.90
CA ARG A 140 16.56 -2.04 -4.35
C ARG A 140 17.98 -2.25 -3.91
N LYS A 141 18.80 -1.21 -4.05
CA LYS A 141 20.21 -1.24 -3.64
C LYS A 141 20.39 -1.18 -2.12
N HIS A 142 19.42 -0.60 -1.41
CA HIS A 142 19.51 -0.38 0.03
C HIS A 142 18.38 -1.06 0.79
N PRO A 143 18.65 -1.61 1.98
CA PRO A 143 17.62 -2.22 2.80
C PRO A 143 16.59 -1.19 3.25
N LEU A 144 15.37 -1.65 3.39
CA LEU A 144 14.24 -0.87 3.88
C LEU A 144 14.51 -0.44 5.33
N ARG A 145 14.29 0.85 5.64
CA ARG A 145 14.50 1.37 7.00
C ARG A 145 13.31 1.16 7.91
N GLY A 146 12.11 1.15 7.39
CA GLY A 146 10.90 1.00 8.19
C GLY A 146 9.98 -0.07 7.59
N VAL A 147 10.03 -1.28 8.15
CA VAL A 147 9.09 -2.34 7.84
C VAL A 147 8.13 -2.47 9.01
N GLY A 148 6.85 -2.30 8.72
CA GLY A 148 5.76 -2.51 9.66
C GLY A 148 4.93 -3.73 9.29
N ASN A 149 3.91 -3.97 10.09
CA ASN A 149 2.85 -4.92 9.77
C ASN A 149 1.52 -4.20 9.88
N VAL A 150 0.79 -4.15 8.78
CA VAL A 150 -0.55 -3.61 8.74
C VAL A 150 -1.49 -4.76 8.40
N ARG A 151 -2.27 -5.19 9.39
CA ARG A 151 -3.28 -6.27 9.26
C ARG A 151 -2.72 -7.59 8.72
N GLY A 152 -1.58 -7.98 9.21
CA GLY A 152 -0.92 -9.20 8.83
C GLY A 152 -0.06 -9.09 7.56
N LEU A 153 -0.07 -7.96 6.87
CA LEU A 153 0.74 -7.73 5.69
C LEU A 153 2.03 -6.98 6.04
N PRO A 154 3.21 -7.54 5.77
CA PRO A 154 4.47 -6.83 5.89
C PRO A 154 4.52 -5.69 4.87
N VAL A 155 4.72 -4.48 5.33
CA VAL A 155 4.64 -3.28 4.48
C VAL A 155 5.70 -2.27 4.89
N GLU A 156 6.21 -1.53 3.93
CA GLU A 156 7.07 -0.38 4.19
C GLU A 156 6.31 0.71 4.93
N ASP A 157 7.00 1.40 5.82
CA ASP A 157 6.40 2.56 6.49
C ASP A 157 6.07 3.68 5.51
N LEU A 158 5.05 4.45 5.84
CA LEU A 158 4.53 5.46 4.95
C LEU A 158 5.50 6.63 4.71
N TRP A 159 6.37 6.94 5.68
CA TRP A 159 7.38 7.99 5.54
C TRP A 159 8.42 7.63 4.50
N THR A 160 9.03 6.45 4.65
CA THR A 160 10.00 5.92 3.69
C THR A 160 9.38 5.78 2.30
N MET A 161 8.14 5.29 2.21
CA MET A 161 7.45 5.16 0.93
C MET A 161 7.19 6.47 0.23
N SER A 162 6.81 7.52 0.97
CA SER A 162 6.55 8.84 0.39
C SER A 162 7.81 9.40 -0.28
N VAL A 163 8.96 9.26 0.37
CA VAL A 163 10.25 9.70 -0.19
C VAL A 163 10.65 8.87 -1.41
N LEU A 164 10.49 7.56 -1.35
CA LEU A 164 10.85 6.66 -2.45
C LEU A 164 9.96 6.88 -3.69
N ILE A 165 8.68 7.13 -3.51
CA ILE A 165 7.78 7.46 -4.61
C ILE A 165 8.18 8.79 -5.24
N ALA A 166 8.52 9.79 -4.42
CA ALA A 166 9.02 11.08 -4.91
C ALA A 166 10.26 10.92 -5.78
N ALA A 167 11.18 10.03 -5.42
CA ALA A 167 12.42 9.79 -6.15
C ALA A 167 12.26 8.89 -7.40
N MET A 168 11.28 7.99 -7.41
CA MET A 168 11.22 6.92 -8.42
C MET A 168 10.11 7.11 -9.47
N ARG A 169 9.13 7.98 -9.23
CA ARG A 169 7.99 8.18 -10.13
C ARG A 169 8.15 9.43 -10.99
N PRO A 170 7.49 9.49 -12.15
CA PRO A 170 7.40 10.72 -12.91
C PRO A 170 6.89 11.87 -12.05
N PRO A 171 7.36 13.11 -12.24
CA PRO A 171 7.11 14.23 -11.33
C PRO A 171 5.63 14.47 -10.99
N LEU A 172 4.73 14.32 -11.95
CA LEU A 172 3.30 14.54 -11.72
C LEU A 172 2.70 13.43 -10.83
N GLU A 173 3.04 12.18 -11.09
CA GLU A 173 2.58 11.05 -10.27
C GLU A 173 3.15 11.14 -8.85
N ALA A 174 4.44 11.47 -8.74
CA ALA A 174 5.12 11.69 -7.47
C ALA A 174 4.45 12.80 -6.66
N LEU A 175 4.16 13.94 -7.29
CA LEU A 175 3.49 15.08 -6.64
C LEU A 175 2.14 14.68 -6.04
N VAL A 176 1.31 13.97 -6.82
CA VAL A 176 -0.01 13.53 -6.35
C VAL A 176 0.14 12.53 -5.20
N ALA A 177 0.99 11.52 -5.34
CA ALA A 177 1.18 10.49 -4.33
C ALA A 177 1.71 11.05 -3.01
N VAL A 178 2.72 11.94 -3.07
CA VAL A 178 3.28 12.60 -1.89
C VAL A 178 2.27 13.55 -1.24
N SER A 179 1.51 14.31 -2.03
CA SER A 179 0.46 15.18 -1.49
C SER A 179 -0.62 14.39 -0.74
N MET A 180 -1.03 13.24 -1.28
CA MET A 180 -1.98 12.35 -0.62
C MET A 180 -1.40 11.73 0.65
N ALA A 181 -0.13 11.32 0.62
CA ALA A 181 0.57 10.80 1.79
C ALA A 181 0.73 11.87 2.88
N LEU A 182 1.11 13.10 2.53
CA LEU A 182 1.18 14.24 3.45
C LEU A 182 -0.18 14.50 4.13
N ARG A 183 -1.24 14.54 3.34
CA ARG A 183 -2.60 14.72 3.86
C ARG A 183 -2.97 13.60 4.84
N TRP A 184 -2.58 12.37 4.55
CA TRP A 184 -2.79 11.23 5.41
C TRP A 184 -1.95 11.30 6.70
N LEU A 185 -0.66 11.60 6.58
CA LEU A 185 0.26 11.74 7.70
C LEU A 185 -0.11 12.92 8.63
N SER A 186 -0.59 14.03 8.06
CA SER A 186 -1.06 15.19 8.81
C SER A 186 -2.41 14.99 9.48
N ARG A 187 -3.11 13.87 9.22
CA ARG A 187 -4.45 13.59 9.73
C ARG A 187 -5.39 14.81 9.54
N PHE A 188 -5.47 15.25 8.28
CA PHE A 188 -6.24 16.44 7.94
C PHE A 188 -7.68 16.35 8.46
N ASP A 189 -8.08 17.33 9.26
CA ASP A 189 -9.43 17.50 9.78
C ASP A 189 -9.98 18.88 9.40
N ARG A 190 -11.11 18.90 8.69
CA ARG A 190 -11.78 20.14 8.28
C ARG A 190 -12.26 20.97 9.47
N ARG A 191 -12.48 20.34 10.62
CA ARG A 191 -12.94 21.01 11.85
C ARG A 191 -11.79 21.62 12.65
N ASP A 192 -10.56 21.18 12.40
CA ASP A 192 -9.33 21.67 13.03
C ASP A 192 -8.31 22.04 11.96
N LEU A 193 -8.54 23.16 11.28
CA LEU A 193 -7.63 23.62 10.21
C LEU A 193 -6.28 24.06 10.76
N ALA A 194 -6.23 24.71 11.92
CA ALA A 194 -4.98 25.15 12.51
C ALA A 194 -4.09 23.98 12.92
N GLY A 195 -4.66 23.01 13.64
CA GLY A 195 -3.93 21.80 14.01
C GLY A 195 -3.57 20.94 12.80
N SER A 196 -4.41 20.90 11.76
CA SER A 196 -4.10 20.21 10.52
C SER A 196 -2.88 20.81 9.80
N ARG A 197 -2.79 22.15 9.74
CA ARG A 197 -1.64 22.86 9.15
C ARG A 197 -0.36 22.62 9.95
N ALA A 198 -0.44 22.67 11.28
CA ALA A 198 0.73 22.41 12.13
C ALA A 198 1.24 20.98 11.94
N ARG A 199 0.36 19.99 11.85
CA ARG A 199 0.72 18.60 11.59
C ARG A 199 1.28 18.39 10.18
N GLU A 200 0.75 19.09 9.19
CA GLU A 200 1.27 19.06 7.81
C GLU A 200 2.68 19.62 7.73
N GLU A 201 2.94 20.75 8.37
CA GLU A 201 4.28 21.36 8.41
C GLU A 201 5.29 20.44 9.09
N GLU A 202 4.91 19.82 10.20
CA GLU A 202 5.76 18.83 10.87
C GLU A 202 6.00 17.59 9.98
N ALA A 203 4.97 17.09 9.29
CA ALA A 203 5.11 15.99 8.35
C ALA A 203 6.04 16.35 7.19
N ARG A 204 5.92 17.57 6.64
CA ARG A 204 6.80 18.07 5.60
C ARG A 204 8.26 18.15 6.07
N ARG A 205 8.49 18.67 7.27
CA ARG A 205 9.83 18.74 7.87
C ARG A 205 10.46 17.36 7.99
N ILE A 206 9.73 16.37 8.49
CA ILE A 206 10.20 14.99 8.63
C ILE A 206 10.54 14.39 7.27
N LEU A 207 9.70 14.58 6.24
CA LEU A 207 9.99 14.09 4.90
C LEU A 207 11.24 14.71 4.30
N LEU A 208 11.46 16.01 4.47
CA LEU A 208 12.66 16.69 4.01
C LEU A 208 13.92 16.18 4.70
N GLU A 209 13.87 15.92 6.01
CA GLU A 209 14.97 15.30 6.75
C GLU A 209 15.28 13.88 6.24
N LEU A 210 14.26 13.09 5.91
CA LEU A 210 14.46 11.76 5.33
C LEU A 210 15.07 11.83 3.93
N VAL A 211 14.68 12.80 3.10
CA VAL A 211 15.29 13.04 1.78
C VAL A 211 16.77 13.34 1.95
N ALA A 212 17.13 14.32 2.79
CA ALA A 212 18.52 14.68 3.03
C ALA A 212 19.36 13.49 3.51
N GLN A 213 18.84 12.69 4.47
CA GLN A 213 19.52 11.47 4.92
C GLN A 213 19.68 10.42 3.82
N GLY A 214 18.73 10.33 2.90
CA GLY A 214 18.77 9.41 1.77
C GLY A 214 19.77 9.83 0.70
N GLU A 215 19.90 11.11 0.43
CA GLU A 215 20.90 11.67 -0.47
C GLU A 215 22.32 11.43 0.05
N ASP A 216 22.59 11.74 1.33
CA ASP A 216 23.88 11.47 1.98
C ASP A 216 24.27 9.99 1.95
N ALA A 217 23.30 9.09 1.98
CA ALA A 217 23.53 7.65 1.93
C ALA A 217 23.65 7.10 0.48
N GLY A 218 23.50 7.94 -0.55
CA GLY A 218 23.45 7.49 -1.95
C GLY A 218 22.26 6.54 -2.25
N ALA A 219 21.21 6.61 -1.41
CA ALA A 219 20.10 5.68 -1.47
C ALA A 219 19.21 5.87 -2.70
N TYR A 220 19.21 7.05 -3.28
CA TYR A 220 18.36 7.42 -4.43
C TYR A 220 19.09 7.36 -5.78
N GLY A 221 20.26 6.74 -5.85
CA GLY A 221 21.13 6.57 -7.01
C GLY A 221 20.55 7.12 -8.31
N MET A 222 20.81 8.41 -8.55
CA MET A 222 20.73 9.00 -9.88
C MET A 222 21.93 8.55 -10.69
#